data_b81381e13921e5f3b017f4db5d573dce
#
_entry.id   b81381e13921e5f3b017f4db5d573dce
#
_cell.length_a   1.000
_cell.length_b   1.000
_cell.length_c   1.000
_cell.angle_alpha   90.00
_cell.angle_beta   90.00
_cell.angle_gamma   90.00
#
_symmetry.space_group_name_H-M   'P 1'
#
loop_
_entity.id
_entity.type
_entity.pdbx_description
1 polymer ?
#
loop_
_entity_poly.entity_id
_entity_poly.type
_entity_poly.pdbx_seq_one_letter_code
_entity_poly.pdbx_strand_id
1 'polypeptide(L)'
;GDVYKRQSINSPPQGSLPATDILFIPGVTSFVPFWWPALALIFTLLIHEYSHGIQARAHGMEVRSFGLLVAGPIPVGAFAEPEQMDMVLAPRRERMRLFAAGPSINLVATFVFLIVIGFLSSGFVATNPGVHALAVIDGGGADEAGIKSYDIITHVDGNAVIDYDSFSSQMDSLEAGDEIIFTIIPYNDDERIWGESSEVPVILGDKAQYYLNLCDDDQECLDRTTDLLEGYGIGEGEAFLGVNAPRSGTYQTDRFSFIFEERYTLGQKALTLMLTPLSIMGTPMSYDGQTMDLHERGMIEIDDGFILSSLGTENLLHLFDFIFWLIWVNFLLGFLNLLPIIPFDGGHMLKDGAHSLLSRIMKGSNPLRVERIAGSIGGMTTVIMLIIVLIPIMMLIV
;
A
#
# COMPACT_ATOMS: atom_id res chain seq x y z
N GLY A 1 2.38 6.92 -24.02
CA GLY A 1 2.45 6.56 -22.60
C GLY A 1 1.76 7.57 -21.71
N ASP A 2 2.00 8.86 -21.90
CA ASP A 2 1.44 9.93 -21.02
C ASP A 2 -0.05 10.19 -21.22
N VAL A 3 -0.59 9.94 -22.38
CA VAL A 3 -2.05 10.01 -22.61
C VAL A 3 -2.76 9.00 -21.69
N TYR A 4 -2.20 7.83 -21.47
CA TYR A 4 -2.75 6.83 -20.54
C TYR A 4 -2.66 7.24 -19.08
N LYS A 5 -1.56 7.87 -18.64
CA LYS A 5 -1.43 8.34 -17.24
C LYS A 5 -2.27 9.59 -16.95
N ARG A 6 -2.42 10.52 -17.90
CA ARG A 6 -3.38 11.62 -17.77
C ARG A 6 -4.82 11.12 -17.67
N GLN A 7 -5.18 10.09 -18.44
CA GLN A 7 -6.49 9.45 -18.33
C GLN A 7 -6.69 8.76 -16.99
N SER A 8 -5.67 8.12 -16.41
CA SER A 8 -5.81 7.43 -15.11
C SER A 8 -5.91 8.37 -13.91
N ILE A 9 -5.45 9.63 -14.02
CA ILE A 9 -5.56 10.62 -12.94
C ILE A 9 -6.87 11.41 -13.04
N ASN A 10 -7.38 11.66 -14.26
CA ASN A 10 -8.55 12.51 -14.51
C ASN A 10 -9.77 11.79 -15.12
N SER A 11 -9.63 10.52 -15.47
CA SER A 11 -10.77 9.71 -15.96
C SER A 11 -10.98 8.54 -15.01
N PRO A 12 -12.24 8.28 -14.59
CA PRO A 12 -12.54 7.02 -13.94
C PRO A 12 -12.11 5.88 -14.87
N PRO A 13 -11.67 4.73 -14.34
CA PRO A 13 -11.30 3.60 -15.17
C PRO A 13 -12.42 3.33 -16.19
N GLN A 14 -12.07 3.30 -17.47
CA GLN A 14 -13.04 3.03 -18.54
C GLN A 14 -13.37 1.54 -18.55
N GLY A 15 -14.21 1.14 -17.62
CA GLY A 15 -14.73 -0.20 -17.45
C GLY A 15 -15.23 -0.37 -16.03
N SER A 16 -16.45 -0.86 -15.86
CA SER A 16 -16.97 -1.25 -14.57
C SER A 16 -16.07 -2.34 -13.98
N LEU A 17 -15.67 -2.19 -12.71
CA LEU A 17 -14.95 -3.25 -12.00
C LEU A 17 -15.80 -4.52 -12.01
N PRO A 18 -15.22 -5.69 -12.32
CA PRO A 18 -15.93 -6.96 -12.17
C PRO A 18 -16.46 -7.10 -10.74
N ALA A 19 -17.69 -7.58 -10.58
CA ALA A 19 -18.28 -7.77 -9.25
C ALA A 19 -17.44 -8.70 -8.35
N THR A 20 -16.62 -9.56 -8.96
CA THR A 20 -15.64 -10.43 -8.28
C THR A 20 -14.53 -9.66 -7.57
N ASP A 21 -14.18 -8.48 -8.07
CA ASP A 21 -13.06 -7.69 -7.54
C ASP A 21 -13.41 -6.93 -6.24
N ILE A 22 -14.69 -6.91 -5.88
CA ILE A 22 -15.19 -6.32 -4.64
C ILE A 22 -14.87 -7.20 -3.42
N LEU A 23 -14.78 -8.52 -3.61
CA LEU A 23 -14.77 -9.48 -2.50
C LEU A 23 -13.37 -9.85 -1.99
N PHE A 24 -12.29 -9.37 -2.61
CA PHE A 24 -10.88 -9.66 -2.24
C PHE A 24 -10.61 -11.15 -1.99
N ILE A 25 -11.13 -12.03 -2.86
CA ILE A 25 -11.00 -13.48 -2.74
C ILE A 25 -9.71 -13.92 -3.46
N PRO A 26 -8.77 -14.60 -2.76
CA PRO A 26 -7.54 -15.11 -3.38
C PRO A 26 -7.82 -15.98 -4.61
N GLY A 27 -7.19 -15.64 -5.74
CA GLY A 27 -7.32 -16.35 -7.02
C GLY A 27 -8.65 -16.13 -7.76
N VAL A 28 -9.54 -15.29 -7.26
CA VAL A 28 -10.82 -14.91 -7.92
C VAL A 28 -10.81 -13.43 -8.28
N THR A 29 -10.40 -12.59 -7.35
CA THR A 29 -10.19 -11.16 -7.57
C THR A 29 -8.97 -10.97 -8.47
N SER A 30 -9.07 -10.15 -9.52
CA SER A 30 -8.05 -10.01 -10.56
C SER A 30 -6.67 -9.63 -10.02
N PHE A 31 -6.63 -8.74 -9.03
CA PHE A 31 -5.40 -8.25 -8.39
C PHE A 31 -5.07 -8.95 -7.05
N VAL A 32 -5.66 -10.10 -6.74
CA VAL A 32 -5.35 -10.91 -5.54
C VAL A 32 -4.91 -12.31 -5.99
N PRO A 33 -3.60 -12.56 -6.12
CA PRO A 33 -3.09 -13.88 -6.49
C PRO A 33 -3.48 -14.92 -5.45
N PHE A 34 -3.41 -16.21 -5.81
CA PHE A 34 -3.94 -17.25 -4.94
C PHE A 34 -3.03 -17.54 -3.73
N TRP A 35 -1.75 -17.86 -3.97
CA TRP A 35 -0.94 -18.53 -2.94
C TRP A 35 -0.62 -17.69 -1.70
N TRP A 36 0.04 -16.55 -1.85
CA TRP A 36 0.45 -15.74 -0.72
C TRP A 36 -0.72 -15.13 0.04
N PRO A 37 -1.74 -14.54 -0.62
CA PRO A 37 -2.94 -14.06 0.06
C PRO A 37 -3.72 -15.15 0.78
N ALA A 38 -3.84 -16.37 0.19
CA ALA A 38 -4.55 -17.48 0.83
C ALA A 38 -3.84 -17.94 2.11
N LEU A 39 -2.51 -18.09 2.08
CA LEU A 39 -1.73 -18.42 3.26
C LEU A 39 -1.80 -17.31 4.32
N ALA A 40 -1.71 -16.04 3.89
CA ALA A 40 -1.84 -14.90 4.78
C ALA A 40 -3.24 -14.85 5.43
N LEU A 41 -4.29 -15.12 4.66
CA LEU A 41 -5.67 -15.16 5.16
C LEU A 41 -5.85 -16.24 6.23
N ILE A 42 -5.36 -17.46 5.98
CA ILE A 42 -5.41 -18.57 6.97
C ILE A 42 -4.71 -18.15 8.27
N PHE A 43 -3.50 -17.63 8.15
CA PHE A 43 -2.74 -17.18 9.32
C PHE A 43 -3.46 -16.07 10.08
N THR A 44 -3.96 -15.07 9.36
CA THR A 44 -4.67 -13.92 9.93
C THR A 44 -5.94 -14.34 10.64
N LEU A 45 -6.74 -15.23 10.05
CA LEU A 45 -7.95 -15.75 10.68
C LEU A 45 -7.63 -16.58 11.92
N LEU A 46 -6.57 -17.40 11.88
CA LEU A 46 -6.16 -18.19 13.04
C LEU A 46 -5.81 -17.30 14.23
N ILE A 47 -4.97 -16.29 14.06
CA ILE A 47 -4.58 -15.41 15.19
C ILE A 47 -5.78 -14.59 15.68
N HIS A 48 -6.67 -14.17 14.78
CA HIS A 48 -7.90 -13.45 15.09
C HIS A 48 -8.79 -14.28 16.03
N GLU A 49 -9.19 -15.48 15.60
CA GLU A 49 -10.05 -16.36 16.35
C GLU A 49 -9.40 -16.87 17.65
N TYR A 50 -8.09 -17.18 17.60
CA TYR A 50 -7.34 -17.57 18.80
C TYR A 50 -7.37 -16.48 19.87
N SER A 51 -7.30 -15.23 19.45
CA SER A 51 -7.33 -14.09 20.35
C SER A 51 -8.69 -13.92 21.04
N HIS A 52 -9.79 -14.16 20.33
CA HIS A 52 -11.12 -14.23 20.93
C HIS A 52 -11.19 -15.35 21.98
N GLY A 53 -10.70 -16.54 21.64
CA GLY A 53 -10.69 -17.68 22.55
C GLY A 53 -9.85 -17.46 23.81
N ILE A 54 -8.66 -16.87 23.65
CA ILE A 54 -7.80 -16.51 24.80
C ILE A 54 -8.51 -15.50 25.70
N GLN A 55 -9.14 -14.49 25.09
CA GLN A 55 -9.84 -13.43 25.84
C GLN A 55 -11.10 -13.98 26.55
N ALA A 56 -11.85 -14.91 25.91
CA ALA A 56 -12.95 -15.61 26.55
C ALA A 56 -12.48 -16.37 27.80
N ARG A 57 -11.42 -17.17 27.67
CA ARG A 57 -10.83 -17.92 28.78
C ARG A 57 -10.31 -17.01 29.90
N ALA A 58 -9.67 -15.88 29.55
CA ALA A 58 -9.17 -14.92 30.53
C ALA A 58 -10.29 -14.29 31.39
N HIS A 59 -11.52 -14.26 30.86
CA HIS A 59 -12.71 -13.80 31.58
C HIS A 59 -13.59 -14.95 32.13
N GLY A 60 -13.08 -16.18 32.16
CA GLY A 60 -13.77 -17.34 32.75
C GLY A 60 -14.90 -17.91 31.87
N MET A 61 -15.01 -17.49 30.61
CA MET A 61 -15.96 -18.07 29.67
C MET A 61 -15.40 -19.38 29.12
N GLU A 62 -16.23 -20.40 29.06
CA GLU A 62 -15.84 -21.67 28.45
C GLU A 62 -15.73 -21.53 26.93
N VAL A 63 -14.70 -22.08 26.31
CA VAL A 63 -14.56 -22.19 24.86
C VAL A 63 -14.81 -23.64 24.48
N ARG A 64 -15.90 -23.89 23.74
CA ARG A 64 -16.33 -25.23 23.36
C ARG A 64 -15.42 -25.85 22.32
N SER A 65 -15.08 -25.05 21.29
CA SER A 65 -14.28 -25.54 20.18
C SER A 65 -13.50 -24.42 19.49
N PHE A 66 -12.40 -24.81 18.87
CA PHE A 66 -11.65 -24.06 17.87
C PHE A 66 -11.59 -24.88 16.61
N GLY A 67 -11.66 -24.23 15.45
CA GLY A 67 -11.58 -24.95 14.20
C GLY A 67 -11.30 -24.08 13.00
N LEU A 68 -11.03 -24.78 11.91
CA LEU A 68 -10.98 -24.19 10.58
C LEU A 68 -12.28 -24.54 9.83
N LEU A 69 -12.87 -23.57 9.18
CA LEU A 69 -13.89 -23.79 8.20
C LEU A 69 -13.22 -24.14 6.89
N VAL A 70 -13.57 -25.29 6.32
CA VAL A 70 -12.98 -25.75 5.07
C VAL A 70 -14.08 -25.97 4.01
N ALA A 71 -13.79 -25.53 2.78
CA ALA A 71 -14.59 -25.85 1.60
C ALA A 71 -13.81 -26.88 0.74
N GLY A 72 -14.12 -28.16 0.93
CA GLY A 72 -13.26 -29.25 0.42
C GLY A 72 -11.91 -29.23 1.13
N PRO A 73 -10.79 -29.20 0.40
CA PRO A 73 -9.44 -29.11 1.01
C PRO A 73 -9.01 -27.67 1.32
N ILE A 74 -9.79 -26.66 0.96
CA ILE A 74 -9.40 -25.24 1.05
C ILE A 74 -9.95 -24.67 2.38
N PRO A 75 -9.10 -24.17 3.28
CA PRO A 75 -9.54 -23.44 4.44
C PRO A 75 -10.10 -22.08 4.01
N VAL A 76 -11.35 -21.81 4.38
CA VAL A 76 -12.09 -20.58 4.03
C VAL A 76 -12.36 -19.70 5.24
N GLY A 77 -12.05 -20.17 6.45
CA GLY A 77 -12.23 -19.42 7.67
C GLY A 77 -11.66 -20.14 8.89
N ALA A 78 -11.69 -19.46 10.01
CA ALA A 78 -11.43 -20.03 11.34
C ALA A 78 -12.56 -19.62 12.28
N PHE A 79 -12.70 -20.30 13.40
CA PHE A 79 -13.66 -19.95 14.43
C PHE A 79 -13.19 -20.35 15.82
N ALA A 80 -13.55 -19.53 16.80
CA ALA A 80 -13.55 -19.86 18.21
C ALA A 80 -15.02 -19.78 18.71
N GLU A 81 -15.48 -20.81 19.39
CA GLU A 81 -16.85 -20.91 19.88
C GLU A 81 -16.91 -20.79 21.40
N PRO A 82 -17.00 -19.56 21.96
CA PRO A 82 -17.30 -19.38 23.39
C PRO A 82 -18.70 -19.91 23.72
N GLU A 83 -18.87 -20.42 24.95
CA GLU A 83 -20.19 -20.83 25.43
C GLU A 83 -21.15 -19.64 25.40
N GLN A 84 -22.25 -19.78 24.66
CA GLN A 84 -23.21 -18.68 24.44
C GLN A 84 -23.82 -18.14 25.74
N MET A 85 -24.13 -19.03 26.68
CA MET A 85 -24.69 -18.61 27.97
C MET A 85 -23.71 -17.81 28.80
N ASP A 86 -22.45 -18.22 28.84
CA ASP A 86 -21.39 -17.49 29.51
C ASP A 86 -21.20 -16.09 28.88
N MET A 87 -21.19 -16.02 27.55
CA MET A 87 -21.06 -14.76 26.82
C MET A 87 -22.24 -13.82 27.08
N VAL A 88 -23.48 -14.33 27.10
CA VAL A 88 -24.68 -13.51 27.36
C VAL A 88 -24.71 -13.00 28.81
N LEU A 89 -24.29 -13.82 29.77
CA LEU A 89 -24.24 -13.49 31.20
C LEU A 89 -23.07 -12.62 31.58
N ALA A 90 -22.00 -12.62 30.77
CA ALA A 90 -20.80 -11.85 31.03
C ALA A 90 -21.07 -10.35 31.13
N PRO A 91 -20.37 -9.62 32.00
CA PRO A 91 -20.40 -8.15 32.04
C PRO A 91 -20.07 -7.56 30.68
N ARG A 92 -20.77 -6.51 30.26
CA ARG A 92 -20.58 -5.86 28.94
C ARG A 92 -19.13 -5.43 28.69
N ARG A 93 -18.43 -4.99 29.73
CA ARG A 93 -17.01 -4.63 29.63
C ARG A 93 -16.14 -5.82 29.18
N GLU A 94 -16.45 -7.01 29.65
CA GLU A 94 -15.72 -8.24 29.29
C GLU A 94 -16.07 -8.68 27.86
N ARG A 95 -17.35 -8.59 27.47
CA ARG A 95 -17.76 -8.83 26.08
C ARG A 95 -17.12 -7.84 25.10
N MET A 96 -17.06 -6.54 25.44
CA MET A 96 -16.36 -5.56 24.60
C MET A 96 -14.88 -5.89 24.43
N ARG A 97 -14.20 -6.40 25.48
CA ARG A 97 -12.82 -6.86 25.38
C ARG A 97 -12.71 -8.10 24.52
N LEU A 98 -13.66 -9.02 24.65
CA LEU A 98 -13.75 -10.22 23.82
C LEU A 98 -13.83 -9.84 22.34
N PHE A 99 -14.80 -8.99 21.95
CA PHE A 99 -14.97 -8.55 20.57
C PHE A 99 -13.80 -7.68 20.07
N ALA A 100 -13.13 -6.91 20.93
CA ALA A 100 -11.97 -6.14 20.53
C ALA A 100 -10.72 -7.00 20.29
N ALA A 101 -10.65 -8.23 20.83
CA ALA A 101 -9.44 -9.03 20.81
C ALA A 101 -8.99 -9.40 19.40
N GLY A 102 -9.91 -9.89 18.54
CA GLY A 102 -9.63 -10.27 17.16
C GLY A 102 -9.07 -9.11 16.32
N PRO A 103 -9.82 -8.01 16.17
CA PRO A 103 -9.33 -6.86 15.43
C PRO A 103 -8.01 -6.29 15.97
N SER A 104 -7.86 -6.25 17.30
CA SER A 104 -6.65 -5.71 17.93
C SER A 104 -5.41 -6.52 17.61
N ILE A 105 -5.47 -7.86 17.65
CA ILE A 105 -4.31 -8.69 17.33
C ILE A 105 -3.93 -8.54 15.86
N ASN A 106 -4.89 -8.42 14.94
CA ASN A 106 -4.61 -8.21 13.54
C ASN A 106 -3.91 -6.88 13.29
N LEU A 107 -4.35 -5.78 13.94
CA LEU A 107 -3.66 -4.50 13.85
C LEU A 107 -2.26 -4.56 14.45
N VAL A 108 -2.08 -5.22 15.60
CA VAL A 108 -0.75 -5.43 16.19
C VAL A 108 0.13 -6.23 15.24
N ALA A 109 -0.38 -7.32 14.66
CA ALA A 109 0.35 -8.15 13.71
C ALA A 109 0.75 -7.34 12.46
N THR A 110 -0.11 -6.46 11.95
CA THR A 110 0.22 -5.54 10.87
C THR A 110 1.50 -4.76 11.17
N PHE A 111 1.60 -4.13 12.34
CA PHE A 111 2.78 -3.33 12.71
C PHE A 111 4.01 -4.20 12.98
N VAL A 112 3.85 -5.40 13.54
CA VAL A 112 4.96 -6.34 13.71
C VAL A 112 5.50 -6.76 12.33
N PHE A 113 4.64 -7.11 11.38
CA PHE A 113 5.06 -7.49 10.05
C PHE A 113 5.64 -6.31 9.25
N LEU A 114 5.20 -5.06 9.50
CA LEU A 114 5.85 -3.88 8.93
C LEU A 114 7.30 -3.73 9.39
N ILE A 115 7.61 -4.06 10.63
CA ILE A 115 9.00 -4.08 11.11
C ILE A 115 9.78 -5.20 10.43
N VAL A 116 9.17 -6.39 10.28
CA VAL A 116 9.81 -7.54 9.61
C VAL A 116 10.08 -7.24 8.14
N ILE A 117 9.12 -6.70 7.40
CA ILE A 117 9.33 -6.37 5.98
C ILE A 117 10.38 -5.26 5.82
N GLY A 118 10.42 -4.28 6.72
CA GLY A 118 11.46 -3.27 6.75
C GLY A 118 12.85 -3.86 6.94
N PHE A 119 12.99 -4.83 7.84
CA PHE A 119 14.24 -5.58 8.02
C PHE A 119 14.61 -6.37 6.75
N LEU A 120 13.67 -7.07 6.10
CA LEU A 120 13.94 -7.77 4.85
C LEU A 120 14.35 -6.81 3.75
N SER A 121 13.69 -5.65 3.67
CA SER A 121 13.96 -4.61 2.69
C SER A 121 15.37 -4.05 2.79
N SER A 122 15.93 -3.94 3.99
CA SER A 122 17.31 -3.47 4.20
C SER A 122 18.38 -4.46 3.70
N GLY A 123 17.97 -5.64 3.28
CA GLY A 123 18.86 -6.65 2.69
C GLY A 123 18.90 -6.63 1.16
N PHE A 124 18.13 -5.74 0.50
CA PHE A 124 18.19 -5.60 -0.95
C PHE A 124 19.08 -4.42 -1.36
N VAL A 125 19.83 -4.62 -2.42
CA VAL A 125 20.64 -3.61 -3.09
C VAL A 125 20.29 -3.56 -4.58
N ALA A 126 20.56 -2.45 -5.24
CA ALA A 126 20.38 -2.36 -6.69
C ALA A 126 21.46 -3.19 -7.40
N THR A 127 21.06 -4.05 -8.32
CA THR A 127 21.98 -4.80 -9.20
C THR A 127 22.86 -3.86 -10.00
N ASN A 128 22.29 -2.74 -10.47
CA ASN A 128 23.00 -1.67 -11.13
C ASN A 128 22.66 -0.35 -10.40
N PRO A 129 23.62 0.26 -9.70
CA PRO A 129 23.42 1.58 -9.11
C PRO A 129 23.05 2.62 -10.16
N GLY A 130 22.12 3.50 -9.83
CA GLY A 130 21.65 4.53 -10.75
C GLY A 130 20.17 4.85 -10.55
N VAL A 131 19.62 5.61 -11.48
CA VAL A 131 18.20 5.94 -11.51
C VAL A 131 17.57 5.49 -12.83
N HIS A 132 16.32 5.06 -12.77
CA HIS A 132 15.50 4.79 -13.95
C HIS A 132 14.23 5.63 -13.90
N ALA A 133 13.60 5.84 -15.04
CA ALA A 133 12.32 6.53 -15.14
C ALA A 133 11.19 5.54 -15.42
N LEU A 134 10.01 5.79 -14.87
CA LEU A 134 8.81 5.01 -15.18
C LEU A 134 8.24 5.32 -16.56
N ALA A 135 8.44 6.55 -17.03
CA ALA A 135 8.03 6.99 -18.33
C ALA A 135 8.94 8.09 -18.83
N VAL A 136 9.13 8.13 -20.14
CA VAL A 136 9.80 9.20 -20.86
C VAL A 136 8.73 10.07 -21.51
N ILE A 137 8.96 11.37 -21.53
CA ILE A 137 8.01 12.37 -22.01
C ILE A 137 8.26 12.59 -23.50
N ASP A 138 7.23 12.42 -24.32
CA ASP A 138 7.32 12.58 -25.76
C ASP A 138 7.83 14.00 -26.13
N GLY A 139 8.86 14.07 -26.97
CA GLY A 139 9.50 15.31 -27.38
C GLY A 139 10.40 15.94 -26.30
N GLY A 140 10.66 15.28 -25.19
CA GLY A 140 11.67 15.68 -24.19
C GLY A 140 13.07 15.24 -24.60
N GLY A 141 14.10 15.82 -23.95
CA GLY A 141 15.50 15.51 -24.26
C GLY A 141 15.83 14.02 -24.18
N ALA A 142 15.26 13.29 -23.23
CA ALA A 142 15.43 11.83 -23.11
C ALA A 142 14.82 11.07 -24.30
N ASP A 143 13.61 11.46 -24.75
CA ASP A 143 12.94 10.83 -25.89
C ASP A 143 13.70 11.07 -27.19
N GLU A 144 14.09 12.32 -27.46
CA GLU A 144 14.88 12.68 -28.64
C GLU A 144 16.23 11.94 -28.69
N ALA A 145 16.83 11.68 -27.53
CA ALA A 145 18.06 10.91 -27.40
C ALA A 145 17.86 9.39 -27.46
N GLY A 146 16.58 8.91 -27.46
CA GLY A 146 16.23 7.48 -27.52
C GLY A 146 16.32 6.75 -26.20
N ILE A 147 16.39 7.47 -25.07
CA ILE A 147 16.26 6.89 -23.72
C ILE A 147 14.83 6.42 -23.49
N LYS A 148 14.67 5.25 -22.92
CA LYS A 148 13.36 4.61 -22.69
C LYS A 148 13.04 4.44 -21.20
N SER A 149 11.79 4.12 -20.92
CA SER A 149 11.37 3.69 -19.59
C SER A 149 12.19 2.50 -19.12
N TYR A 150 12.59 2.51 -17.85
CA TYR A 150 13.40 1.49 -17.20
C TYR A 150 14.88 1.40 -17.67
N ASP A 151 15.35 2.25 -18.62
CA ASP A 151 16.78 2.43 -18.82
C ASP A 151 17.40 3.01 -17.54
N ILE A 152 18.55 2.47 -17.11
CA ILE A 152 19.21 2.91 -15.87
C ILE A 152 20.28 3.95 -16.22
N ILE A 153 20.11 5.16 -15.73
CA ILE A 153 21.13 6.23 -15.83
C ILE A 153 22.14 6.03 -14.72
N THR A 154 23.38 5.76 -15.09
CA THR A 154 24.49 5.48 -14.16
C THR A 154 25.48 6.63 -14.03
N HIS A 155 25.58 7.51 -15.04
CA HIS A 155 26.42 8.71 -14.99
C HIS A 155 25.76 9.87 -15.74
N VAL A 156 26.05 11.09 -15.27
CA VAL A 156 25.74 12.35 -15.93
C VAL A 156 27.06 13.09 -16.14
N ASP A 157 27.43 13.34 -17.36
CA ASP A 157 28.71 13.96 -17.75
C ASP A 157 29.92 13.31 -17.05
N GLY A 158 29.97 11.98 -17.02
CA GLY A 158 31.02 11.18 -16.38
C GLY A 158 30.99 11.11 -14.85
N ASN A 159 30.08 11.86 -14.19
CA ASN A 159 29.87 11.79 -12.74
C ASN A 159 28.87 10.65 -12.39
N ALA A 160 29.26 9.81 -11.45
CA ALA A 160 28.43 8.66 -11.07
C ALA A 160 27.10 9.07 -10.43
N VAL A 161 26.03 8.41 -10.86
CA VAL A 161 24.69 8.46 -10.27
C VAL A 161 24.48 7.17 -9.50
N ILE A 162 24.29 7.25 -8.18
CA ILE A 162 24.14 6.09 -7.31
C ILE A 162 22.65 5.92 -6.95
N ASP A 163 21.97 7.05 -6.73
CA ASP A 163 20.59 7.14 -6.26
C ASP A 163 19.92 8.41 -6.81
N TYR A 164 18.65 8.61 -6.41
CA TYR A 164 17.89 9.79 -6.81
C TYR A 164 18.51 11.11 -6.31
N ASP A 165 19.07 11.15 -5.11
CA ASP A 165 19.63 12.37 -4.52
C ASP A 165 20.88 12.82 -5.30
N SER A 166 21.76 11.87 -5.69
CA SER A 166 22.92 12.14 -6.52
C SER A 166 22.54 12.58 -7.94
N PHE A 167 21.51 11.97 -8.53
CA PHE A 167 20.95 12.38 -9.82
C PHE A 167 20.38 13.81 -9.76
N SER A 168 19.49 14.08 -8.79
CA SER A 168 18.87 15.39 -8.62
C SER A 168 19.91 16.49 -8.44
N SER A 169 20.91 16.26 -7.57
CA SER A 169 21.98 17.23 -7.31
C SER A 169 22.82 17.55 -8.55
N GLN A 170 23.02 16.58 -9.44
CA GLN A 170 23.72 16.81 -10.70
C GLN A 170 22.84 17.59 -11.68
N MET A 171 21.56 17.21 -11.81
CA MET A 171 20.61 17.91 -12.67
C MET A 171 20.39 19.36 -12.22
N ASP A 172 20.35 19.65 -10.92
CA ASP A 172 20.18 21.01 -10.38
C ASP A 172 21.36 21.95 -10.71
N SER A 173 22.50 21.40 -11.16
CA SER A 173 23.67 22.18 -11.58
C SER A 173 23.73 22.49 -13.08
N LEU A 174 22.74 22.00 -13.86
CA LEU A 174 22.68 22.12 -15.31
C LEU A 174 21.60 23.13 -15.72
N GLU A 175 21.75 23.67 -16.94
CA GLU A 175 20.81 24.63 -17.52
C GLU A 175 20.08 24.04 -18.74
N ALA A 176 18.93 24.60 -19.07
CA ALA A 176 18.22 24.27 -20.29
C ALA A 176 19.05 24.60 -21.53
N GLY A 177 19.12 23.68 -22.46
CA GLY A 177 19.94 23.78 -23.67
C GLY A 177 21.33 23.20 -23.56
N ASP A 178 21.77 22.76 -22.37
CA ASP A 178 23.03 22.06 -22.21
C ASP A 178 23.01 20.71 -22.95
N GLU A 179 24.11 20.41 -23.66
CA GLU A 179 24.35 19.09 -24.26
C GLU A 179 25.21 18.25 -23.31
N ILE A 180 24.61 17.26 -22.73
CA ILE A 180 25.18 16.43 -21.67
C ILE A 180 25.27 14.96 -22.11
N ILE A 181 26.34 14.29 -21.74
CA ILE A 181 26.49 12.84 -22.00
C ILE A 181 25.98 12.05 -20.81
N PHE A 182 24.92 11.29 -21.06
CA PHE A 182 24.39 10.31 -20.09
C PHE A 182 24.97 8.92 -20.38
N THR A 183 25.46 8.24 -19.36
CA THR A 183 25.77 6.81 -19.45
C THR A 183 24.55 6.03 -18.96
N ILE A 184 23.99 5.23 -19.84
CA ILE A 184 22.79 4.45 -19.56
C ILE A 184 23.05 2.94 -19.72
N ILE A 185 22.28 2.12 -18.99
CA ILE A 185 22.15 0.69 -19.22
C ILE A 185 20.75 0.48 -19.80
N PRO A 186 20.64 0.19 -21.11
CA PRO A 186 19.33 0.09 -21.77
C PRO A 186 18.58 -1.18 -21.34
N TYR A 187 17.26 -1.04 -21.17
CA TYR A 187 16.36 -2.15 -20.90
C TYR A 187 15.81 -2.74 -22.21
N ASN A 188 15.89 -4.06 -22.33
CA ASN A 188 15.29 -4.79 -23.44
C ASN A 188 13.96 -5.40 -23.00
N ASP A 189 12.83 -4.84 -23.47
CA ASP A 189 11.48 -5.30 -23.14
C ASP A 189 11.19 -6.74 -23.59
N ASP A 190 11.75 -7.16 -24.72
CA ASP A 190 11.50 -8.50 -25.28
C ASP A 190 12.17 -9.61 -24.44
N GLU A 191 13.41 -9.36 -24.04
CA GLU A 191 14.22 -10.30 -23.26
C GLU A 191 14.08 -10.08 -21.74
N ARG A 192 13.55 -8.93 -21.32
CA ARG A 192 13.41 -8.48 -19.92
C ARG A 192 14.73 -8.45 -19.16
N ILE A 193 15.79 -7.99 -19.83
CA ILE A 193 17.14 -7.86 -19.27
C ILE A 193 17.72 -6.48 -19.56
N TRP A 194 18.68 -6.07 -18.75
CA TRP A 194 19.49 -4.88 -18.97
C TRP A 194 20.73 -5.26 -19.79
N GLY A 195 21.03 -4.44 -20.81
CA GLY A 195 22.16 -4.63 -21.73
C GLY A 195 23.48 -4.10 -21.18
N GLU A 196 24.43 -3.88 -22.08
CA GLU A 196 25.69 -3.22 -21.75
C GLU A 196 25.50 -1.69 -21.69
N SER A 197 26.30 -1.00 -20.85
CA SER A 197 26.25 0.45 -20.75
C SER A 197 26.67 1.13 -22.05
N SER A 198 26.00 2.23 -22.38
CA SER A 198 26.27 3.05 -23.55
C SER A 198 26.17 4.54 -23.19
N GLU A 199 26.96 5.36 -23.92
CA GLU A 199 26.92 6.80 -23.79
C GLU A 199 25.92 7.39 -24.78
N VAL A 200 25.05 8.29 -24.30
CA VAL A 200 23.98 8.92 -25.09
C VAL A 200 24.07 10.43 -24.88
N PRO A 201 24.31 11.23 -25.93
CA PRO A 201 24.26 12.68 -25.82
C PRO A 201 22.78 13.14 -25.78
N VAL A 202 22.46 14.01 -24.85
CA VAL A 202 21.12 14.55 -24.62
C VAL A 202 21.21 16.07 -24.55
N ILE A 203 20.28 16.74 -25.22
CA ILE A 203 20.06 18.19 -25.07
C ILE A 203 18.94 18.37 -24.06
N LEU A 204 19.24 19.07 -22.96
CA LEU A 204 18.29 19.29 -21.88
C LEU A 204 17.22 20.35 -22.29
N GLY A 205 15.96 20.06 -22.04
CA GLY A 205 14.86 20.98 -22.21
C GLY A 205 14.74 21.99 -21.04
N ASP A 206 13.80 22.93 -21.17
CA ASP A 206 13.40 23.86 -20.11
C ASP A 206 12.17 23.31 -19.37
N LYS A 207 12.31 23.11 -18.07
CA LYS A 207 11.26 22.52 -17.21
C LYS A 207 10.03 23.42 -17.09
N ALA A 208 10.24 24.72 -16.90
CA ALA A 208 9.12 25.67 -16.82
C ALA A 208 8.38 25.76 -18.16
N GLN A 209 9.11 25.87 -19.25
CA GLN A 209 8.53 25.92 -20.60
C GLN A 209 7.75 24.65 -20.94
N TYR A 210 8.24 23.48 -20.53
CA TYR A 210 7.50 22.22 -20.72
C TYR A 210 6.11 22.27 -20.05
N TYR A 211 6.03 22.70 -18.79
CA TYR A 211 4.75 22.75 -18.08
C TYR A 211 3.81 23.83 -18.66
N LEU A 212 4.32 24.96 -19.07
CA LEU A 212 3.53 26.01 -19.71
C LEU A 212 2.98 25.57 -21.07
N ASN A 213 3.77 24.85 -21.86
CA ASN A 213 3.32 24.31 -23.16
C ASN A 213 2.17 23.29 -23.04
N LEU A 214 1.97 22.68 -21.85
CA LEU A 214 0.83 21.78 -21.62
C LEU A 214 -0.52 22.51 -21.57
N CYS A 215 -0.52 23.83 -21.50
CA CYS A 215 -1.75 24.64 -21.36
C CYS A 215 -2.41 25.00 -22.70
N ASP A 216 -1.80 24.70 -23.87
CA ASP A 216 -2.37 24.93 -25.20
C ASP A 216 -3.04 26.31 -25.34
N ASP A 217 -2.35 27.39 -24.92
CA ASP A 217 -2.83 28.79 -24.94
C ASP A 217 -4.06 29.10 -24.04
N ASP A 218 -4.46 28.19 -23.14
CA ASP A 218 -5.49 28.46 -22.14
C ASP A 218 -4.96 29.40 -21.03
N GLN A 219 -5.43 30.63 -20.99
CA GLN A 219 -4.93 31.67 -20.07
C GLN A 219 -5.14 31.29 -18.60
N GLU A 220 -6.26 30.64 -18.23
CA GLU A 220 -6.52 30.22 -16.86
C GLU A 220 -5.56 29.09 -16.43
N CYS A 221 -5.24 28.19 -17.35
CA CYS A 221 -4.23 27.16 -17.15
C CYS A 221 -2.84 27.77 -17.00
N LEU A 222 -2.44 28.70 -17.86
CA LEU A 222 -1.15 29.38 -17.83
C LEU A 222 -0.94 30.11 -16.51
N ASP A 223 -1.91 30.93 -16.08
CA ASP A 223 -1.83 31.68 -14.81
C ASP A 223 -1.67 30.73 -13.61
N ARG A 224 -2.49 29.65 -13.56
CA ARG A 224 -2.40 28.65 -12.48
C ARG A 224 -1.08 27.88 -12.52
N THR A 225 -0.60 27.52 -13.69
CA THR A 225 0.68 26.79 -13.84
C THR A 225 1.84 27.68 -13.44
N THR A 226 1.83 28.95 -13.81
CA THR A 226 2.86 29.94 -13.40
C THR A 226 2.90 30.06 -11.88
N ASP A 227 1.75 30.25 -11.21
CA ASP A 227 1.66 30.32 -9.75
C ASP A 227 2.21 29.05 -9.06
N LEU A 228 1.94 27.87 -9.65
CA LEU A 228 2.47 26.60 -9.14
C LEU A 228 3.98 26.50 -9.31
N LEU A 229 4.52 26.86 -10.48
CA LEU A 229 5.96 26.82 -10.75
C LEU A 229 6.71 27.76 -9.80
N GLU A 230 6.22 29.00 -9.61
CA GLU A 230 6.78 29.95 -8.63
C GLU A 230 6.71 29.38 -7.20
N GLY A 231 5.59 28.73 -6.83
CA GLY A 231 5.41 28.11 -5.51
C GLY A 231 6.38 26.95 -5.24
N TYR A 232 6.81 26.25 -6.29
CA TYR A 232 7.81 25.18 -6.20
C TYR A 232 9.24 25.66 -6.46
N GLY A 233 9.47 26.95 -6.79
CA GLY A 233 10.77 27.52 -7.07
C GLY A 233 11.33 27.09 -8.43
N ILE A 234 10.48 26.65 -9.36
CA ILE A 234 10.87 26.24 -10.72
C ILE A 234 10.88 27.50 -11.60
N GLY A 235 12.09 27.88 -12.05
CA GLY A 235 12.32 29.04 -12.91
C GLY A 235 12.51 28.68 -14.38
N GLU A 236 12.52 29.73 -15.23
CA GLU A 236 12.98 29.61 -16.62
C GLU A 236 14.46 29.21 -16.65
N GLY A 237 14.84 28.34 -17.58
CA GLY A 237 16.22 27.87 -17.74
C GLY A 237 16.58 26.68 -16.85
N GLU A 238 15.66 26.18 -16.00
CA GLU A 238 15.91 24.97 -15.22
C GLU A 238 15.96 23.73 -16.12
N ALA A 239 17.07 22.97 -16.02
CA ALA A 239 17.28 21.81 -16.85
C ALA A 239 16.20 20.75 -16.69
N PHE A 240 15.74 20.19 -17.80
CA PHE A 240 14.73 19.15 -17.83
C PHE A 240 15.09 18.01 -18.79
N LEU A 241 15.33 16.82 -18.21
CA LEU A 241 15.62 15.64 -19.01
C LEU A 241 14.40 15.10 -19.77
N GLY A 242 13.19 15.38 -19.31
CA GLY A 242 11.99 14.82 -19.90
C GLY A 242 11.65 13.42 -19.41
N VAL A 243 11.94 13.11 -18.16
CA VAL A 243 11.61 11.82 -17.52
C VAL A 243 10.59 12.01 -16.39
N ASN A 244 9.75 11.01 -16.20
CA ASN A 244 8.72 11.02 -15.14
C ASN A 244 9.10 10.05 -14.03
N ALA A 245 9.00 10.54 -12.79
CA ALA A 245 9.25 9.77 -11.58
C ALA A 245 10.59 9.01 -11.58
N PRO A 246 11.74 9.72 -11.79
CA PRO A 246 13.04 9.10 -11.70
C PRO A 246 13.27 8.58 -10.28
N ARG A 247 13.80 7.35 -10.15
CA ARG A 247 14.01 6.69 -8.87
C ARG A 247 15.06 5.59 -8.93
N SER A 248 15.65 5.26 -7.78
CA SER A 248 16.62 4.17 -7.66
C SER A 248 15.97 2.80 -7.86
N GLY A 249 16.76 1.79 -8.24
CA GLY A 249 16.28 0.41 -8.39
C GLY A 249 15.71 -0.17 -7.10
N THR A 250 16.16 0.30 -5.93
CA THR A 250 15.68 -0.13 -4.61
C THR A 250 14.43 0.60 -4.13
N TYR A 251 13.89 1.57 -4.88
CA TYR A 251 12.77 2.42 -4.44
C TYR A 251 11.58 1.66 -3.85
N GLN A 252 11.21 0.52 -4.42
CA GLN A 252 10.07 -0.27 -3.96
C GLN A 252 10.32 -0.94 -2.60
N THR A 253 11.56 -1.29 -2.30
CA THR A 253 11.96 -1.85 -1.00
C THR A 253 12.28 -0.76 0.01
N ASP A 254 12.88 0.36 -0.41
CA ASP A 254 13.27 1.47 0.46
C ASP A 254 12.07 2.09 1.19
N ARG A 255 10.89 2.06 0.59
CA ARG A 255 9.65 2.51 1.25
C ARG A 255 9.29 1.75 2.53
N PHE A 256 9.93 0.59 2.80
CA PHE A 256 9.74 -0.17 4.03
C PHE A 256 10.96 -0.11 4.96
N SER A 257 12.17 0.15 4.42
CA SER A 257 13.42 0.17 5.20
C SER A 257 13.54 1.39 6.13
N PHE A 258 12.69 2.42 5.97
CA PHE A 258 12.74 3.70 6.71
C PHE A 258 12.89 3.55 8.23
N ILE A 259 12.40 2.45 8.82
CA ILE A 259 12.51 2.18 10.26
C ILE A 259 13.96 2.04 10.68
N PHE A 260 14.80 1.47 9.81
CA PHE A 260 16.20 1.17 10.07
C PHE A 260 17.14 2.26 9.57
N GLU A 261 16.65 3.25 8.81
CA GLU A 261 17.46 4.34 8.30
C GLU A 261 17.69 5.45 9.33
N GLU A 262 18.91 5.91 9.48
CA GLU A 262 19.30 6.94 10.47
C GLU A 262 18.81 8.34 10.10
N ARG A 263 18.58 8.62 8.81
CA ARG A 263 18.10 9.92 8.32
C ARG A 263 16.72 10.34 8.88
N TYR A 264 15.91 9.37 9.31
CA TYR A 264 14.57 9.65 9.84
C TYR A 264 14.58 9.78 11.36
N THR A 265 13.96 10.86 11.88
CA THR A 265 13.71 11.04 13.30
C THR A 265 12.70 10.01 13.82
N LEU A 266 12.69 9.76 15.14
CA LEU A 266 11.72 8.85 15.75
C LEU A 266 10.25 9.25 15.46
N GLY A 267 9.95 10.56 15.44
CA GLY A 267 8.62 11.05 15.11
C GLY A 267 8.22 10.75 13.66
N GLN A 268 9.13 10.94 12.71
CA GLN A 268 8.91 10.59 11.29
C GLN A 268 8.71 9.09 11.13
N LYS A 269 9.57 8.26 11.75
CA LYS A 269 9.42 6.80 11.74
C LYS A 269 8.06 6.34 12.26
N ALA A 270 7.61 6.91 13.40
CA ALA A 270 6.32 6.57 13.99
C ALA A 270 5.14 6.98 13.08
N LEU A 271 5.18 8.19 12.51
CA LEU A 271 4.15 8.67 11.59
C LEU A 271 4.09 7.83 10.31
N THR A 272 5.25 7.58 9.68
CA THR A 272 5.34 6.74 8.48
C THR A 272 4.83 5.33 8.78
N LEU A 273 5.24 4.71 9.88
CA LEU A 273 4.77 3.39 10.30
C LEU A 273 3.24 3.34 10.43
N MET A 274 2.62 4.39 11.00
CA MET A 274 1.16 4.47 11.13
C MET A 274 0.44 4.61 9.77
N LEU A 275 1.04 5.32 8.82
CA LEU A 275 0.42 5.59 7.51
C LEU A 275 0.71 4.52 6.46
N THR A 276 1.80 3.77 6.60
CA THR A 276 2.21 2.73 5.63
C THR A 276 1.11 1.70 5.34
N PRO A 277 0.34 1.16 6.31
CA PRO A 277 -0.73 0.21 5.99
C PRO A 277 -1.76 0.76 5.00
N LEU A 278 -2.09 2.06 5.12
CA LEU A 278 -3.03 2.72 4.19
C LEU A 278 -2.39 2.94 2.81
N SER A 279 -1.13 3.36 2.77
CA SER A 279 -0.43 3.68 1.51
C SER A 279 -0.22 2.46 0.62
N ILE A 280 -0.06 1.27 1.21
CA ILE A 280 0.17 0.02 0.46
C ILE A 280 -1.11 -0.69 0.03
N MET A 281 -2.30 -0.23 0.46
CA MET A 281 -3.58 -0.89 0.11
C MET A 281 -3.81 -0.94 -1.40
N GLY A 282 -3.41 0.09 -2.14
CA GLY A 282 -3.53 0.15 -3.59
C GLY A 282 -2.45 -0.61 -4.37
N THR A 283 -1.37 -1.06 -3.72
CA THR A 283 -0.23 -1.70 -4.40
C THR A 283 -0.63 -2.90 -5.27
N PRO A 284 -1.43 -3.88 -4.79
CA PRO A 284 -1.84 -5.00 -5.64
C PRO A 284 -2.66 -4.58 -6.86
N MET A 285 -3.51 -3.56 -6.72
CA MET A 285 -4.30 -3.01 -7.84
C MET A 285 -3.41 -2.34 -8.89
N SER A 286 -2.34 -1.64 -8.44
CA SER A 286 -1.41 -0.93 -9.34
C SER A 286 -0.47 -1.86 -10.10
N TYR A 287 -0.22 -3.07 -9.60
CA TYR A 287 0.76 -4.01 -10.14
C TYR A 287 0.16 -5.41 -10.42
N ASP A 288 -1.12 -5.49 -10.78
CA ASP A 288 -1.81 -6.74 -11.16
C ASP A 288 -1.59 -7.90 -10.17
N GLY A 289 -1.71 -7.58 -8.88
CA GLY A 289 -1.53 -8.56 -7.80
C GLY A 289 -0.10 -8.78 -7.34
N GLN A 290 0.86 -8.10 -7.93
CA GLN A 290 2.24 -8.13 -7.47
C GLN A 290 2.45 -7.17 -6.29
N THR A 291 3.49 -7.40 -5.52
CA THR A 291 3.86 -6.58 -4.36
C THR A 291 4.70 -5.37 -4.75
N MET A 292 5.26 -5.38 -5.96
CA MET A 292 6.04 -4.33 -6.58
C MET A 292 5.99 -4.44 -8.12
N ASP A 293 6.46 -3.41 -8.81
CA ASP A 293 6.65 -3.44 -10.27
C ASP A 293 7.62 -4.57 -10.68
N LEU A 294 7.27 -5.32 -11.75
CA LEU A 294 8.06 -6.47 -12.19
C LEU A 294 9.42 -6.09 -12.75
N HIS A 295 9.56 -4.90 -13.39
CA HIS A 295 10.83 -4.41 -13.89
C HIS A 295 11.73 -4.07 -12.71
N GLU A 296 11.22 -3.31 -11.73
CA GLU A 296 11.97 -2.95 -10.53
C GLU A 296 12.33 -4.16 -9.67
N ARG A 297 11.50 -5.22 -9.69
CA ARG A 297 11.85 -6.52 -9.07
C ARG A 297 13.11 -7.13 -9.68
N GLY A 298 13.32 -6.94 -10.97
CA GLY A 298 14.54 -7.38 -11.67
C GLY A 298 15.77 -6.49 -11.45
N MET A 299 15.60 -5.28 -10.86
CA MET A 299 16.68 -4.34 -10.58
C MET A 299 17.35 -4.55 -9.22
N ILE A 300 16.84 -5.46 -8.39
CA ILE A 300 17.33 -5.67 -7.03
C ILE A 300 17.89 -7.07 -6.83
N GLU A 301 18.87 -7.16 -5.99
CA GLU A 301 19.47 -8.41 -5.53
C GLU A 301 19.74 -8.35 -4.02
N ILE A 302 20.00 -9.50 -3.42
CA ILE A 302 20.35 -9.58 -2.01
C ILE A 302 21.80 -9.14 -1.81
N ASP A 303 22.02 -8.29 -0.82
CA ASP A 303 23.38 -7.92 -0.38
C ASP A 303 24.07 -9.16 0.22
N ASP A 304 25.26 -9.47 -0.26
CA ASP A 304 26.10 -10.58 0.22
C ASP A 304 26.43 -10.47 1.72
N GLY A 305 26.47 -9.25 2.26
CA GLY A 305 26.68 -8.98 3.68
C GLY A 305 25.44 -9.16 4.55
N PHE A 306 24.27 -9.33 3.96
CA PHE A 306 23.02 -9.48 4.71
C PHE A 306 22.92 -10.84 5.40
N ILE A 307 22.41 -10.86 6.62
CA ILE A 307 22.35 -12.09 7.46
C ILE A 307 21.58 -13.26 6.81
N LEU A 308 20.65 -12.95 5.90
CA LEU A 308 19.86 -13.92 5.15
C LEU A 308 20.37 -14.15 3.72
N SER A 309 21.58 -13.68 3.37
CA SER A 309 22.14 -13.80 2.01
C SER A 309 22.17 -15.24 1.48
N SER A 310 22.33 -16.21 2.37
CA SER A 310 22.30 -17.64 2.03
C SER A 310 20.97 -18.14 1.44
N LEU A 311 19.86 -17.38 1.57
CA LEU A 311 18.58 -17.70 0.95
C LEU A 311 18.60 -17.47 -0.54
N GLY A 312 19.42 -16.53 -1.02
CA GLY A 312 19.40 -16.02 -2.38
C GLY A 312 18.24 -15.05 -2.64
N THR A 313 18.37 -14.24 -3.68
CA THR A 313 17.45 -13.14 -4.02
C THR A 313 16.01 -13.61 -4.18
N GLU A 314 15.77 -14.67 -4.96
CA GLU A 314 14.43 -15.17 -5.24
C GLU A 314 13.67 -15.62 -3.98
N ASN A 315 14.33 -16.35 -3.07
CA ASN A 315 13.67 -16.81 -1.85
C ASN A 315 13.41 -15.66 -0.89
N LEU A 316 14.31 -14.65 -0.85
CA LEU A 316 14.08 -13.45 -0.04
C LEU A 316 12.90 -12.64 -0.60
N LEU A 317 12.77 -12.51 -1.92
CA LEU A 317 11.63 -11.89 -2.57
C LEU A 317 10.32 -12.63 -2.31
N HIS A 318 10.32 -13.96 -2.32
CA HIS A 318 9.14 -14.74 -1.94
C HIS A 318 8.74 -14.52 -0.48
N LEU A 319 9.73 -14.42 0.43
CA LEU A 319 9.47 -14.11 1.82
C LEU A 319 8.92 -12.69 1.98
N PHE A 320 9.47 -11.72 1.23
CA PHE A 320 8.97 -10.35 1.16
C PHE A 320 7.50 -10.33 0.71
N ASP A 321 7.17 -11.03 -0.38
CA ASP A 321 5.80 -11.14 -0.90
C ASP A 321 4.84 -11.69 0.17
N PHE A 322 5.23 -12.76 0.84
CA PHE A 322 4.41 -13.36 1.90
C PHE A 322 4.17 -12.41 3.07
N ILE A 323 5.23 -11.73 3.56
CA ILE A 323 5.10 -10.75 4.64
C ILE A 323 4.27 -9.55 4.20
N PHE A 324 4.42 -9.07 2.96
CA PHE A 324 3.56 -8.02 2.40
C PHE A 324 2.08 -8.41 2.48
N TRP A 325 1.72 -9.61 2.04
CA TRP A 325 0.34 -10.08 2.09
C TRP A 325 -0.15 -10.32 3.52
N LEU A 326 0.72 -10.70 4.45
CA LEU A 326 0.37 -10.75 5.87
C LEU A 326 0.01 -9.35 6.41
N ILE A 327 0.77 -8.32 6.06
CA ILE A 327 0.45 -6.94 6.42
C ILE A 327 -0.90 -6.54 5.84
N TRP A 328 -1.07 -6.74 4.54
CA TRP A 328 -2.24 -6.33 3.77
C TRP A 328 -3.52 -6.97 4.32
N VAL A 329 -3.53 -8.29 4.49
CA VAL A 329 -4.70 -9.05 4.97
C VAL A 329 -5.00 -8.74 6.44
N ASN A 330 -3.97 -8.67 7.32
CA ASN A 330 -4.18 -8.35 8.72
C ASN A 330 -4.74 -6.95 8.91
N PHE A 331 -4.22 -5.96 8.18
CA PHE A 331 -4.74 -4.59 8.23
C PHE A 331 -6.20 -4.53 7.76
N LEU A 332 -6.48 -5.12 6.60
CA LEU A 332 -7.83 -5.12 6.03
C LEU A 332 -8.84 -5.81 6.96
N LEU A 333 -8.50 -7.02 7.43
CA LEU A 333 -9.40 -7.79 8.30
C LEU A 333 -9.59 -7.10 9.67
N GLY A 334 -8.50 -6.58 10.25
CA GLY A 334 -8.57 -5.83 11.50
C GLY A 334 -9.44 -4.57 11.37
N PHE A 335 -9.24 -3.81 10.29
CA PHE A 335 -10.03 -2.61 10.03
C PHE A 335 -11.51 -2.92 9.75
N LEU A 336 -11.81 -3.88 8.89
CA LEU A 336 -13.19 -4.26 8.55
C LEU A 336 -13.95 -4.76 9.78
N ASN A 337 -13.30 -5.56 10.65
CA ASN A 337 -13.93 -6.03 11.87
C ASN A 337 -14.14 -4.94 12.94
N LEU A 338 -13.46 -3.79 12.83
CA LEU A 338 -13.77 -2.63 13.68
C LEU A 338 -14.92 -1.77 13.17
N LEU A 339 -15.38 -1.98 11.93
CA LEU A 339 -16.55 -1.26 11.42
C LEU A 339 -17.78 -1.56 12.27
N PRO A 340 -18.60 -0.55 12.61
CA PRO A 340 -19.79 -0.72 13.44
C PRO A 340 -20.95 -1.35 12.67
N ILE A 341 -20.71 -2.50 12.05
CA ILE A 341 -21.64 -3.27 11.21
C ILE A 341 -21.84 -4.64 11.87
N ILE A 342 -23.06 -5.00 12.19
CA ILE A 342 -23.41 -6.37 12.61
C ILE A 342 -23.42 -7.26 11.34
N PRO A 343 -22.72 -8.39 11.30
CA PRO A 343 -22.24 -9.19 12.45
C PRO A 343 -20.78 -9.00 12.87
N PHE A 344 -20.05 -8.00 12.36
CA PHE A 344 -18.65 -7.77 12.73
C PHE A 344 -18.49 -7.41 14.22
N ASP A 345 -17.30 -7.62 14.77
CA ASP A 345 -16.97 -7.34 16.17
C ASP A 345 -17.26 -5.88 16.56
N GLY A 346 -16.92 -4.92 15.69
CA GLY A 346 -17.21 -3.50 15.87
C GLY A 346 -18.70 -3.20 16.04
N GLY A 347 -19.57 -3.91 15.35
CA GLY A 347 -21.02 -3.81 15.53
C GLY A 347 -21.49 -4.28 16.92
N HIS A 348 -20.92 -5.37 17.43
CA HIS A 348 -21.19 -5.85 18.79
C HIS A 348 -20.61 -4.91 19.84
N MET A 349 -19.40 -4.38 19.64
CA MET A 349 -18.78 -3.37 20.50
C MET A 349 -19.62 -2.10 20.58
N LEU A 350 -20.11 -1.60 19.43
CA LEU A 350 -20.98 -0.42 19.38
C LEU A 350 -22.27 -0.65 20.20
N LYS A 351 -22.94 -1.80 20.02
CA LYS A 351 -24.17 -2.13 20.74
C LYS A 351 -23.93 -2.13 22.26
N ASP A 352 -22.88 -2.80 22.74
CA ASP A 352 -22.55 -2.87 24.17
C ASP A 352 -22.09 -1.52 24.74
N GLY A 353 -21.33 -0.74 23.95
CA GLY A 353 -20.92 0.62 24.29
C GLY A 353 -22.12 1.58 24.40
N ALA A 354 -23.02 1.57 23.41
CA ALA A 354 -24.24 2.36 23.41
C ALA A 354 -25.11 2.03 24.62
N HIS A 355 -25.31 0.75 24.91
CA HIS A 355 -26.06 0.36 26.11
C HIS A 355 -25.42 0.86 27.40
N SER A 356 -24.07 0.77 27.51
CA SER A 356 -23.36 1.24 28.70
C SER A 356 -23.50 2.74 28.89
N LEU A 357 -23.47 3.52 27.82
CA LEU A 357 -23.70 4.96 27.82
C LEU A 357 -25.14 5.31 28.18
N LEU A 358 -26.11 4.67 27.52
CA LEU A 358 -27.55 4.90 27.75
C LEU A 358 -27.94 4.56 29.19
N SER A 359 -27.40 3.49 29.77
CA SER A 359 -27.65 3.11 31.16
C SER A 359 -27.19 4.17 32.16
N ARG A 360 -26.14 4.96 31.81
CA ARG A 360 -25.68 6.09 32.64
C ARG A 360 -26.56 7.32 32.51
N ILE A 361 -27.07 7.59 31.30
CA ILE A 361 -27.89 8.77 31.00
C ILE A 361 -29.32 8.55 31.45
N MET A 362 -29.89 7.36 31.22
CA MET A 362 -31.29 7.00 31.52
C MET A 362 -31.40 6.29 32.85
N LYS A 363 -30.80 6.85 33.92
CA LYS A 363 -30.88 6.28 35.28
C LYS A 363 -32.35 6.10 35.71
N GLY A 364 -32.68 4.88 36.16
CA GLY A 364 -34.05 4.54 36.61
C GLY A 364 -35.01 4.09 35.49
N SER A 365 -34.60 4.07 34.24
CA SER A 365 -35.41 3.51 33.14
C SER A 365 -35.39 1.99 33.16
N ASN A 366 -36.46 1.38 32.59
CA ASN A 366 -36.55 -0.07 32.45
C ASN A 366 -35.37 -0.61 31.64
N PRO A 367 -34.60 -1.61 32.12
CA PRO A 367 -33.44 -2.19 31.43
C PRO A 367 -33.80 -2.71 30.02
N LEU A 368 -34.97 -3.27 29.80
CA LEU A 368 -35.46 -3.72 28.50
C LEU A 368 -35.61 -2.58 27.48
N ARG A 369 -35.99 -1.36 27.97
CA ARG A 369 -36.06 -0.18 27.11
C ARG A 369 -34.69 0.28 26.68
N VAL A 370 -33.68 0.28 27.57
CA VAL A 370 -32.32 0.62 27.28
C VAL A 370 -31.71 -0.37 26.26
N GLU A 371 -31.95 -1.68 26.46
CA GLU A 371 -31.51 -2.72 25.53
C GLU A 371 -32.10 -2.54 24.12
N ARG A 372 -33.41 -2.23 24.04
CA ARG A 372 -34.08 -2.01 22.75
C ARG A 372 -33.51 -0.80 22.02
N ILE A 373 -33.26 0.31 22.72
CA ILE A 373 -32.69 1.52 22.13
C ILE A 373 -31.25 1.26 21.67
N ALA A 374 -30.43 0.58 22.46
CA ALA A 374 -29.07 0.21 22.08
C ALA A 374 -29.04 -0.71 20.84
N GLY A 375 -29.97 -1.68 20.79
CA GLY A 375 -30.16 -2.54 19.62
C GLY A 375 -30.56 -1.76 18.36
N SER A 376 -31.47 -0.78 18.51
CA SER A 376 -31.88 0.09 17.40
C SER A 376 -30.72 0.97 16.90
N ILE A 377 -29.88 1.52 17.80
CA ILE A 377 -28.69 2.26 17.41
C ILE A 377 -27.75 1.37 16.60
N GLY A 378 -27.43 0.16 17.09
CA GLY A 378 -26.57 -0.78 16.36
C GLY A 378 -27.13 -1.14 14.98
N GLY A 379 -28.43 -1.42 14.88
CA GLY A 379 -29.07 -1.72 13.59
C GLY A 379 -29.09 -0.53 12.63
N MET A 380 -29.42 0.67 13.11
CA MET A 380 -29.40 1.89 12.27
C MET A 380 -27.99 2.20 11.78
N THR A 381 -26.99 2.12 12.65
CA THR A 381 -25.59 2.34 12.27
C THR A 381 -25.15 1.32 11.23
N THR A 382 -25.51 0.04 11.38
CA THR A 382 -25.24 -0.99 10.39
C THR A 382 -25.82 -0.62 9.02
N VAL A 383 -27.09 -0.20 8.95
CA VAL A 383 -27.71 0.20 7.68
C VAL A 383 -27.02 1.41 7.07
N ILE A 384 -26.70 2.44 7.86
CA ILE A 384 -26.00 3.64 7.39
C ILE A 384 -24.62 3.27 6.85
N MET A 385 -23.86 2.47 7.58
CA MET A 385 -22.51 2.05 7.14
C MET A 385 -22.55 1.19 5.89
N LEU A 386 -23.53 0.28 5.76
CA LEU A 386 -23.73 -0.49 4.54
C LEU A 386 -24.05 0.43 3.35
N ILE A 387 -24.88 1.45 3.53
CA ILE A 387 -25.17 2.44 2.48
C ILE A 387 -23.89 3.19 2.09
N ILE A 388 -23.11 3.66 3.06
CA ILE A 388 -21.85 4.38 2.81
C ILE A 388 -20.85 3.50 2.04
N VAL A 389 -20.79 2.22 2.33
CA VAL A 389 -19.86 1.28 1.64
C VAL A 389 -20.41 0.87 0.28
N LEU A 390 -21.72 0.58 0.16
CA LEU A 390 -22.31 0.04 -1.07
C LEU A 390 -22.52 1.10 -2.16
N ILE A 391 -22.83 2.37 -1.81
CA ILE A 391 -23.06 3.41 -2.82
C ILE A 391 -21.84 3.64 -3.71
N PRO A 392 -20.62 3.86 -3.20
CA PRO A 392 -19.44 4.00 -4.05
C PRO A 392 -19.17 2.75 -4.91
N ILE A 393 -19.37 1.56 -4.34
CA ILE A 393 -19.21 0.29 -5.05
C ILE A 393 -20.21 0.20 -6.22
N MET A 394 -21.47 0.54 -5.98
CA MET A 394 -22.49 0.54 -7.03
C MET A 394 -22.18 1.57 -8.13
N MET A 395 -21.61 2.73 -7.78
CA MET A 395 -21.18 3.74 -8.75
C MET A 395 -19.99 3.27 -9.61
N LEU A 396 -19.19 2.31 -9.13
CA LEU A 396 -18.08 1.72 -9.88
C LEU A 396 -18.52 0.59 -10.82
N ILE A 397 -19.71 0.00 -10.58
CA ILE A 397 -20.26 -1.12 -11.37
C ILE A 397 -21.20 -0.62 -12.49
N VAL A 398 -21.83 0.52 -12.30
CA VAL A 398 -22.75 1.15 -13.26
C VAL A 398 -22.01 2.15 -14.13
#